data_9d3941b25bacf6792203849098fae27e
#
_entry.id   9d3941b25bacf6792203849098fae27e
#
_cell.length_a   1.000
_cell.length_b   1.000
_cell.length_c   1.000
_cell.angle_alpha   90.00
_cell.angle_beta   90.00
_cell.angle_gamma   90.00
#
_symmetry.space_group_name_H-M   'P 1'
#
loop_
_entity.id
_entity.type
_entity.pdbx_description
1 polymer ?
#
loop_
_entity_poly.entity_id
_entity_poly.type
_entity_poly.pdbx_seq_one_letter_code
_entity_poly.pdbx_strand_id
1 'polypeptide(L)'
;TVLDNWIGVNPRYMGDPIYTWGEFGSITIGGVILKFQEIGALITAILAVLFLGYFFKVSKYGLAMRATSFDQETSLAQGINVGRIFGLVWFIAGILAAFAGFFITGGFNLLTQASFVSAFRALPAVVIGGLDSIPGAIVGSIIIGLTQGYVAYYQFPFESFTGINLGNGFSLLAPYLIMFLILIVKPDGLFGTEEVERV
;
A
#
# COMPACT_ATOMS: atom_id res chain seq x y z
N THR A 1 5.93 32.51 -3.06
CA THR A 1 5.89 33.22 -1.75
C THR A 1 6.65 32.43 -0.71
N VAL A 2 7.04 33.07 0.43
CA VAL A 2 7.80 32.40 1.52
C VAL A 2 7.03 31.20 2.07
N LEU A 3 5.71 31.26 2.12
CA LEU A 3 4.83 30.20 2.57
C LEU A 3 4.87 28.97 1.63
N ASP A 4 4.98 29.18 0.32
CA ASP A 4 5.05 28.07 -0.65
C ASP A 4 6.32 27.24 -0.48
N ASN A 5 7.43 27.87 -0.06
CA ASN A 5 8.67 27.19 0.27
C ASN A 5 8.61 26.41 1.60
N TRP A 6 7.79 26.89 2.57
CA TRP A 6 7.65 26.23 3.87
C TRP A 6 6.62 25.08 3.84
N ILE A 7 5.54 25.24 3.09
CA ILE A 7 4.43 24.27 3.02
C ILE A 7 4.67 23.21 1.96
N GLY A 8 5.76 23.30 1.18
CA GLY A 8 6.16 22.24 0.26
C GLY A 8 5.31 22.16 -1.00
N VAL A 9 4.76 23.28 -1.46
CA VAL A 9 4.05 23.35 -2.76
C VAL A 9 5.02 23.14 -3.94
N ASN A 10 6.30 23.47 -3.73
CA ASN A 10 7.33 23.19 -4.72
C ASN A 10 7.78 21.74 -4.69
N PRO A 11 7.89 21.09 -5.85
CA PRO A 11 8.40 19.72 -5.93
C PRO A 11 9.80 19.62 -5.33
N ARG A 12 10.01 18.69 -4.41
CA ARG A 12 11.31 18.42 -3.79
C ARG A 12 11.85 17.12 -4.33
N TYR A 13 13.07 17.18 -4.83
CA TYR A 13 13.81 16.00 -5.24
C TYR A 13 14.43 15.37 -3.98
N MET A 14 14.01 14.17 -3.63
CA MET A 14 14.73 13.33 -2.69
C MET A 14 15.81 12.61 -3.47
N GLY A 15 17.06 12.99 -3.23
CA GLY A 15 18.22 12.34 -3.86
C GLY A 15 18.10 10.82 -3.74
N ASP A 16 18.51 10.14 -4.79
CA ASP A 16 18.35 8.71 -4.90
C ASP A 16 19.57 7.98 -4.31
N PRO A 17 19.49 7.40 -3.12
CA PRO A 17 20.62 6.68 -2.53
C PRO A 17 20.96 5.38 -3.29
N ILE A 18 20.02 4.86 -4.10
CA ILE A 18 20.21 3.63 -4.87
C ILE A 18 20.85 3.91 -6.23
N TYR A 19 20.70 5.14 -6.77
CA TYR A 19 21.30 5.54 -8.04
C TYR A 19 22.80 5.87 -7.98
N THR A 20 23.35 6.08 -6.78
CA THR A 20 24.79 6.28 -6.63
C THR A 20 25.62 5.03 -6.94
N TRP A 21 24.99 3.91 -7.24
CA TRP A 21 25.64 2.66 -7.62
C TRP A 21 25.87 2.55 -9.14
N GLY A 22 26.07 3.68 -9.81
CA GLY A 22 26.57 3.75 -11.18
C GLY A 22 25.48 3.63 -12.25
N GLU A 23 25.90 3.63 -13.51
CA GLU A 23 25.09 3.54 -14.73
C GLU A 23 24.17 2.29 -14.83
N PHE A 24 24.12 1.46 -13.77
CA PHE A 24 23.40 0.20 -13.70
C PHE A 24 22.06 0.31 -12.94
N GLY A 25 21.33 1.42 -13.11
CA GLY A 25 20.01 1.61 -12.47
C GLY A 25 18.94 0.58 -12.90
N SER A 26 19.27 -0.36 -13.80
CA SER A 26 18.33 -1.38 -14.28
C SER A 26 19.04 -2.66 -14.73
N ILE A 27 18.37 -3.80 -14.58
CA ILE A 27 18.78 -5.09 -15.13
C ILE A 27 17.75 -5.48 -16.20
N THR A 28 18.25 -5.92 -17.39
CA THR A 28 17.38 -6.43 -18.45
C THR A 28 17.38 -7.95 -18.40
N ILE A 29 16.22 -8.54 -18.06
CA ILE A 29 16.02 -9.99 -18.04
C ILE A 29 14.94 -10.34 -19.06
N GLY A 30 15.28 -11.13 -20.08
CA GLY A 30 14.32 -11.58 -21.10
C GLY A 30 13.62 -10.45 -21.87
N GLY A 31 14.28 -9.30 -22.04
CA GLY A 31 13.71 -8.13 -22.72
C GLY A 31 12.90 -7.20 -21.81
N VAL A 32 12.73 -7.54 -20.52
CA VAL A 32 12.08 -6.68 -19.52
C VAL A 32 13.14 -5.91 -18.74
N ILE A 33 12.98 -4.60 -18.68
CA ILE A 33 13.88 -3.71 -17.92
C ILE A 33 13.32 -3.61 -16.49
N LEU A 34 14.07 -4.15 -15.53
CA LEU A 34 13.75 -4.05 -14.11
C LEU A 34 14.65 -2.98 -13.45
N LYS A 35 14.07 -1.95 -12.89
CA LYS A 35 14.79 -0.92 -12.15
C LYS A 35 15.18 -1.45 -10.76
N PHE A 36 16.38 -1.14 -10.29
CA PHE A 36 16.81 -1.53 -8.93
C PHE A 36 15.87 -0.99 -7.85
N GLN A 37 15.25 0.15 -8.07
CA GLN A 37 14.23 0.72 -7.19
C GLN A 37 13.02 -0.22 -7.03
N GLU A 38 12.54 -0.81 -8.12
CA GLU A 38 11.40 -1.74 -8.11
C GLU A 38 11.76 -3.05 -7.39
N ILE A 39 12.98 -3.54 -7.62
CA ILE A 39 13.52 -4.72 -6.93
C ILE A 39 13.68 -4.42 -5.43
N GLY A 40 14.23 -3.26 -5.08
CA GLY A 40 14.38 -2.82 -3.70
C GLY A 40 13.04 -2.66 -2.98
N ALA A 41 12.04 -2.09 -3.65
CA ALA A 41 10.67 -1.99 -3.12
C ALA A 41 10.06 -3.36 -2.85
N LEU A 42 10.21 -4.30 -3.80
CA LEU A 42 9.71 -5.68 -3.64
C LEU A 42 10.38 -6.40 -2.47
N ILE A 43 11.71 -6.34 -2.37
CA ILE A 43 12.45 -6.96 -1.26
C ILE A 43 12.02 -6.36 0.07
N THR A 44 11.92 -5.03 0.15
CA THR A 44 11.50 -4.33 1.38
C THR A 44 10.06 -4.69 1.76
N ALA A 45 9.16 -4.78 0.79
CA ALA A 45 7.78 -5.22 1.03
C ALA A 45 7.73 -6.66 1.58
N ILE A 46 8.47 -7.60 0.99
CA ILE A 46 8.54 -8.98 1.46
C ILE A 46 9.10 -9.04 2.89
N LEU A 47 10.19 -8.32 3.16
CA LEU A 47 10.80 -8.26 4.50
C LEU A 47 9.84 -7.65 5.53
N ALA A 48 9.11 -6.58 5.17
CA ALA A 48 8.12 -5.96 6.04
C ALA A 48 6.97 -6.92 6.39
N VAL A 49 6.47 -7.66 5.40
CA VAL A 49 5.42 -8.67 5.60
C VAL A 49 5.89 -9.80 6.51
N LEU A 50 7.08 -10.34 6.26
CA LEU A 50 7.66 -11.40 7.08
C LEU A 50 7.92 -10.92 8.52
N PHE A 51 8.46 -9.72 8.67
CA PHE A 51 8.69 -9.11 9.96
C PHE A 51 7.38 -8.90 10.74
N LEU A 52 6.35 -8.32 10.12
CA LEU A 52 5.06 -8.13 10.75
C LEU A 52 4.39 -9.46 11.11
N GLY A 53 4.39 -10.43 10.21
CA GLY A 53 3.84 -11.75 10.46
C GLY A 53 4.50 -12.44 11.64
N TYR A 54 5.84 -12.39 11.72
CA TYR A 54 6.60 -12.90 12.85
C TYR A 54 6.32 -12.11 14.14
N PHE A 55 6.32 -10.77 14.05
CA PHE A 55 6.07 -9.89 15.18
C PHE A 55 4.69 -10.14 15.80
N PHE A 56 3.65 -10.21 14.99
CA PHE A 56 2.29 -10.47 15.47
C PHE A 56 2.14 -11.88 16.06
N LYS A 57 2.88 -12.87 15.53
CA LYS A 57 2.77 -14.26 15.98
C LYS A 57 3.51 -14.53 17.29
N VAL A 58 4.70 -13.95 17.47
CA VAL A 58 5.66 -14.35 18.53
C VAL A 58 5.81 -13.28 19.60
N SER A 59 5.63 -12.00 19.27
CA SER A 59 5.86 -10.90 20.19
C SER A 59 4.75 -10.76 21.25
N LYS A 60 5.13 -10.44 22.49
CA LYS A 60 4.20 -10.06 23.56
C LYS A 60 3.35 -8.84 23.18
N TYR A 61 3.94 -7.89 22.46
CA TYR A 61 3.23 -6.71 21.96
C TYR A 61 2.24 -7.08 20.86
N GLY A 62 2.57 -8.00 19.97
CA GLY A 62 1.65 -8.51 18.97
C GLY A 62 0.45 -9.25 19.58
N LEU A 63 0.68 -10.01 20.67
CA LEU A 63 -0.40 -10.62 21.42
C LEU A 63 -1.29 -9.56 22.08
N ALA A 64 -0.70 -8.54 22.72
CA ALA A 64 -1.44 -7.45 23.36
C ALA A 64 -2.23 -6.63 22.33
N MET A 65 -1.68 -6.39 21.14
CA MET A 65 -2.41 -5.72 20.03
C MET A 65 -3.65 -6.50 19.61
N ARG A 66 -3.54 -7.82 19.45
CA ARG A 66 -4.69 -8.66 19.11
C ARG A 66 -5.72 -8.69 20.23
N ALA A 67 -5.32 -8.80 21.50
CA ALA A 67 -6.23 -8.74 22.63
C ALA A 67 -7.00 -7.41 22.66
N THR A 68 -6.28 -6.28 22.49
CA THR A 68 -6.86 -4.94 22.49
C THR A 68 -7.82 -4.71 21.29
N SER A 69 -7.59 -5.36 20.15
CA SER A 69 -8.48 -5.25 18.98
C SER A 69 -9.80 -5.98 19.17
N PHE A 70 -9.83 -7.03 20.00
CA PHE A 70 -11.07 -7.74 20.33
C PHE A 70 -11.91 -7.00 21.38
N ASP A 71 -11.26 -6.56 22.46
CA ASP A 71 -11.94 -5.86 23.54
C ASP A 71 -10.94 -5.00 24.33
N GLN A 72 -11.11 -3.68 24.23
CA GLN A 72 -10.28 -2.72 24.92
C GLN A 72 -10.49 -2.69 26.41
N GLU A 73 -11.76 -2.83 26.87
CA GLU A 73 -12.11 -2.76 28.30
C GLU A 73 -11.58 -3.98 29.03
N THR A 74 -11.77 -5.17 28.48
CA THR A 74 -11.23 -6.40 29.04
C THR A 74 -9.69 -6.38 29.05
N SER A 75 -9.05 -5.83 28.02
CA SER A 75 -7.59 -5.69 27.96
C SER A 75 -7.06 -4.75 29.06
N LEU A 76 -7.74 -3.62 29.31
CA LEU A 76 -7.42 -2.72 30.41
C LEU A 76 -7.56 -3.41 31.77
N ALA A 77 -8.62 -4.18 31.97
CA ALA A 77 -8.85 -4.94 33.21
C ALA A 77 -7.76 -5.98 33.48
N GLN A 78 -7.14 -6.54 32.43
CA GLN A 78 -6.01 -7.46 32.52
C GLN A 78 -4.65 -6.74 32.65
N GLY A 79 -4.63 -5.42 32.79
CA GLY A 79 -3.43 -4.62 32.99
C GLY A 79 -2.66 -4.26 31.71
N ILE A 80 -3.24 -4.46 30.51
CA ILE A 80 -2.65 -4.03 29.25
C ILE A 80 -2.83 -2.52 29.14
N ASN A 81 -1.71 -1.80 28.95
CA ASN A 81 -1.78 -0.35 28.71
C ASN A 81 -2.17 -0.07 27.24
N VAL A 82 -3.46 0.07 27.00
CA VAL A 82 -4.05 0.29 25.67
C VAL A 82 -3.45 1.51 24.97
N GLY A 83 -3.18 2.61 25.69
CA GLY A 83 -2.57 3.80 25.12
C GLY A 83 -1.15 3.54 24.54
N ARG A 84 -0.35 2.72 25.23
CA ARG A 84 0.97 2.33 24.72
C ARG A 84 0.87 1.42 23.50
N ILE A 85 -0.13 0.55 23.48
CA ILE A 85 -0.39 -0.33 22.31
C ILE A 85 -0.76 0.50 21.10
N PHE A 86 -1.69 1.47 21.22
CA PHE A 86 -2.00 2.38 20.14
C PHE A 86 -0.79 3.18 19.66
N GLY A 87 0.01 3.73 20.59
CA GLY A 87 1.24 4.44 20.25
C GLY A 87 2.21 3.58 19.42
N LEU A 88 2.35 2.30 19.78
CA LEU A 88 3.22 1.36 19.07
C LEU A 88 2.66 0.99 17.69
N VAL A 89 1.34 0.83 17.54
CA VAL A 89 0.69 0.63 16.23
C VAL A 89 0.94 1.82 15.31
N TRP A 90 0.73 3.04 15.79
CA TRP A 90 0.99 4.25 15.01
C TRP A 90 2.47 4.41 14.64
N PHE A 91 3.38 4.04 15.55
CA PHE A 91 4.82 4.07 15.29
C PHE A 91 5.21 3.10 14.16
N ILE A 92 4.73 1.86 14.21
CA ILE A 92 4.96 0.86 13.15
C ILE A 92 4.37 1.33 11.82
N ALA A 93 3.13 1.83 11.84
CA ALA A 93 2.47 2.36 10.64
C ALA A 93 3.25 3.53 10.03
N GLY A 94 3.78 4.44 10.87
CA GLY A 94 4.61 5.55 10.43
C GLY A 94 5.91 5.11 9.76
N ILE A 95 6.59 4.09 10.31
CA ILE A 95 7.79 3.50 9.69
C ILE A 95 7.47 2.90 8.31
N LEU A 96 6.40 2.11 8.22
CA LEU A 96 5.99 1.50 6.95
C LEU A 96 5.61 2.57 5.91
N ALA A 97 4.90 3.62 6.33
CA ALA A 97 4.55 4.74 5.47
C ALA A 97 5.80 5.50 4.98
N ALA A 98 6.82 5.66 5.84
CA ALA A 98 8.08 6.29 5.46
C ALA A 98 8.82 5.46 4.40
N PHE A 99 8.90 4.14 4.56
CA PHE A 99 9.47 3.25 3.54
C PHE A 99 8.69 3.31 2.22
N ALA A 100 7.36 3.25 2.28
CA ALA A 100 6.52 3.36 1.10
C ALA A 100 6.75 4.71 0.37
N GLY A 101 6.77 5.82 1.12
CA GLY A 101 7.05 7.15 0.59
C GLY A 101 8.43 7.23 -0.06
N PHE A 102 9.45 6.65 0.57
CA PHE A 102 10.81 6.60 0.02
C PHE A 102 10.85 5.93 -1.36
N PHE A 103 10.20 4.77 -1.54
CA PHE A 103 10.17 4.08 -2.82
C PHE A 103 9.27 4.76 -3.87
N ILE A 104 8.18 5.42 -3.45
CA ILE A 104 7.31 6.18 -4.38
C ILE A 104 8.04 7.40 -4.93
N THR A 105 8.85 8.07 -4.12
CA THR A 105 9.54 9.32 -4.49
C THR A 105 10.97 9.11 -4.95
N GLY A 106 11.51 7.91 -4.83
CA GLY A 106 12.86 7.58 -5.30
C GLY A 106 12.99 7.69 -6.81
N GLY A 107 14.22 7.93 -7.29
CA GLY A 107 14.52 8.12 -8.68
C GLY A 107 14.18 9.51 -9.20
N PHE A 108 13.66 9.55 -10.41
CA PHE A 108 13.25 10.81 -11.06
C PHE A 108 11.89 11.32 -10.59
N ASN A 109 11.25 10.65 -9.65
CA ASN A 109 9.97 11.09 -9.11
C ASN A 109 10.17 12.20 -8.09
N LEU A 110 9.55 13.33 -8.34
CA LEU A 110 9.55 14.46 -7.43
C LEU A 110 8.50 14.23 -6.32
N LEU A 111 8.82 14.64 -5.11
CA LEU A 111 7.88 14.68 -4.01
C LEU A 111 6.91 15.84 -4.27
N THR A 112 5.75 15.52 -4.81
CA THR A 112 4.69 16.48 -5.15
C THR A 112 3.40 16.13 -4.42
N GLN A 113 2.42 17.03 -4.45
CA GLN A 113 1.07 16.71 -3.99
C GLN A 113 0.46 15.52 -4.74
N ALA A 114 0.86 15.28 -6.00
CA ALA A 114 0.44 14.11 -6.76
C ALA A 114 0.91 12.80 -6.14
N SER A 115 2.03 12.79 -5.40
CA SER A 115 2.49 11.60 -4.68
C SER A 115 1.51 11.16 -3.59
N PHE A 116 0.76 12.12 -3.01
CA PHE A 116 -0.30 11.83 -2.04
C PHE A 116 -1.45 11.03 -2.67
N VAL A 117 -1.77 11.27 -3.94
CA VAL A 117 -2.79 10.50 -4.68
C VAL A 117 -2.43 9.01 -4.75
N SER A 118 -1.14 8.68 -4.72
CA SER A 118 -0.69 7.28 -4.69
C SER A 118 -1.14 6.54 -3.42
N ALA A 119 -1.33 7.24 -2.29
CA ALA A 119 -1.83 6.64 -1.06
C ALA A 119 -3.28 6.13 -1.21
N PHE A 120 -4.11 6.82 -1.99
CA PHE A 120 -5.48 6.38 -2.24
C PHE A 120 -5.55 5.05 -3.01
N ARG A 121 -4.52 4.70 -3.77
CA ARG A 121 -4.45 3.39 -4.47
C ARG A 121 -4.35 2.21 -3.50
N ALA A 122 -3.88 2.46 -2.26
CA ALA A 122 -3.81 1.42 -1.24
C ALA A 122 -5.19 1.06 -0.66
N LEU A 123 -6.15 1.98 -0.69
CA LEU A 123 -7.50 1.73 -0.14
C LEU A 123 -8.20 0.55 -0.81
N PRO A 124 -8.33 0.50 -2.16
CA PRO A 124 -8.94 -0.66 -2.81
C PRO A 124 -8.23 -1.97 -2.48
N ALA A 125 -6.89 -1.97 -2.35
CA ALA A 125 -6.12 -3.17 -2.05
C ALA A 125 -6.48 -3.75 -0.67
N VAL A 126 -6.55 -2.89 0.36
CA VAL A 126 -6.88 -3.31 1.73
C VAL A 126 -8.35 -3.76 1.83
N VAL A 127 -9.26 -3.04 1.18
CA VAL A 127 -10.69 -3.37 1.20
C VAL A 127 -10.96 -4.69 0.48
N ILE A 128 -10.37 -4.91 -0.70
CA ILE A 128 -10.47 -6.19 -1.42
C ILE A 128 -9.91 -7.35 -0.59
N GLY A 129 -8.78 -7.09 0.07
CA GLY A 129 -8.13 -8.10 0.91
C GLY A 129 -8.94 -8.51 2.12
N GLY A 130 -9.70 -7.58 2.68
CA GLY A 130 -10.35 -7.65 4.00
C GLY A 130 -9.59 -6.81 5.03
N LEU A 131 -10.29 -5.90 5.70
CA LEU A 131 -9.70 -4.89 6.60
C LEU A 131 -8.94 -5.50 7.81
N ASP A 132 -9.30 -6.69 8.20
CA ASP A 132 -8.75 -7.43 9.34
C ASP A 132 -7.72 -8.50 8.94
N SER A 133 -7.43 -8.63 7.63
CA SER A 133 -6.57 -9.70 7.10
C SER A 133 -5.27 -9.18 6.47
N ILE A 134 -4.13 -9.38 7.17
CA ILE A 134 -2.81 -9.06 6.60
C ILE A 134 -2.53 -9.86 5.31
N PRO A 135 -2.75 -11.20 5.25
CA PRO A 135 -2.62 -11.94 3.99
C PRO A 135 -3.54 -11.43 2.90
N GLY A 136 -4.75 -11.02 3.28
CA GLY A 136 -5.72 -10.42 2.36
C GLY A 136 -5.21 -9.13 1.74
N ALA A 137 -4.63 -8.23 2.54
CA ALA A 137 -4.06 -6.97 2.04
C ALA A 137 -2.94 -7.21 1.01
N ILE A 138 -2.13 -8.27 1.18
CA ILE A 138 -1.08 -8.66 0.22
C ILE A 138 -1.71 -9.10 -1.10
N VAL A 139 -2.68 -10.02 -1.05
CA VAL A 139 -3.38 -10.51 -2.24
C VAL A 139 -4.12 -9.37 -2.93
N GLY A 140 -4.81 -8.52 -2.16
CA GLY A 140 -5.49 -7.33 -2.68
C GLY A 140 -4.53 -6.37 -3.39
N SER A 141 -3.34 -6.13 -2.82
CA SER A 141 -2.33 -5.26 -3.44
C SER A 141 -1.79 -5.82 -4.76
N ILE A 142 -1.63 -7.14 -4.87
CA ILE A 142 -1.22 -7.81 -6.12
C ILE A 142 -2.33 -7.67 -7.17
N ILE A 143 -3.59 -7.91 -6.80
CA ILE A 143 -4.74 -7.77 -7.71
C ILE A 143 -4.81 -6.34 -8.25
N ILE A 144 -4.71 -5.34 -7.36
CA ILE A 144 -4.76 -3.93 -7.76
C ILE A 144 -3.58 -3.55 -8.65
N GLY A 145 -2.35 -3.98 -8.30
CA GLY A 145 -1.16 -3.72 -9.10
C GLY A 145 -1.26 -4.31 -10.50
N LEU A 146 -1.70 -5.56 -10.62
CA LEU A 146 -1.93 -6.21 -11.91
C LEU A 146 -3.03 -5.49 -12.70
N THR A 147 -4.14 -5.14 -12.06
CA THR A 147 -5.24 -4.38 -12.69
C THR A 147 -4.74 -3.08 -13.30
N GLN A 148 -3.99 -2.29 -12.53
CA GLN A 148 -3.45 -1.03 -13.01
C GLN A 148 -2.50 -1.23 -14.19
N GLY A 149 -1.61 -2.22 -14.10
CA GLY A 149 -0.68 -2.55 -15.19
C GLY A 149 -1.41 -2.96 -16.48
N TYR A 150 -2.38 -3.86 -16.37
CA TYR A 150 -3.18 -4.28 -17.53
C TYR A 150 -3.99 -3.14 -18.13
N VAL A 151 -4.69 -2.37 -17.31
CA VAL A 151 -5.51 -1.25 -17.80
C VAL A 151 -4.63 -0.19 -18.45
N ALA A 152 -3.51 0.17 -17.84
CA ALA A 152 -2.58 1.15 -18.41
C ALA A 152 -2.02 0.71 -19.76
N TYR A 153 -1.77 -0.59 -19.95
CA TYR A 153 -1.24 -1.14 -21.20
C TYR A 153 -2.32 -1.26 -22.29
N TYR A 154 -3.49 -1.75 -21.94
CA TYR A 154 -4.55 -2.07 -22.92
C TYR A 154 -5.51 -0.91 -23.19
N GLN A 155 -5.49 0.16 -22.40
CA GLN A 155 -6.38 1.31 -22.58
C GLN A 155 -6.26 1.92 -23.97
N PHE A 156 -5.05 2.26 -24.44
CA PHE A 156 -4.83 2.87 -25.75
C PHE A 156 -5.23 1.97 -26.93
N PRO A 157 -4.84 0.68 -26.97
CA PRO A 157 -5.34 -0.24 -27.99
C PRO A 157 -6.87 -0.35 -28.01
N PHE A 158 -7.52 -0.39 -26.86
CA PHE A 158 -8.97 -0.45 -26.73
C PHE A 158 -9.64 0.82 -27.25
N GLU A 159 -9.15 2.01 -26.87
CA GLU A 159 -9.64 3.29 -27.35
C GLU A 159 -9.51 3.42 -28.86
N SER A 160 -8.39 2.98 -29.45
CA SER A 160 -8.17 3.03 -30.90
C SER A 160 -9.09 2.07 -31.68
N PHE A 161 -9.44 0.92 -31.08
CA PHE A 161 -10.33 -0.06 -31.71
C PHE A 161 -11.80 0.33 -31.60
N THR A 162 -12.23 0.84 -30.45
CA THR A 162 -13.65 1.15 -30.18
C THR A 162 -14.04 2.58 -30.53
N GLY A 163 -13.07 3.49 -30.65
CA GLY A 163 -13.31 4.93 -30.79
C GLY A 163 -13.83 5.61 -29.52
N ILE A 164 -13.89 4.88 -28.38
CA ILE A 164 -14.34 5.39 -27.08
C ILE A 164 -13.13 5.91 -26.32
N ASN A 165 -13.07 7.21 -26.05
CA ASN A 165 -12.02 7.80 -25.23
C ASN A 165 -12.37 7.65 -23.74
N LEU A 166 -11.64 6.80 -23.01
CA LEU A 166 -11.81 6.56 -21.57
C LEU A 166 -11.15 7.64 -20.71
N GLY A 167 -10.27 8.44 -21.33
CA GLY A 167 -9.51 9.50 -20.64
C GLY A 167 -8.29 9.02 -19.87
N ASN A 168 -7.30 9.91 -19.72
CA ASN A 168 -6.00 9.60 -19.11
C ASN A 168 -6.04 9.13 -17.65
N GLY A 169 -7.17 9.31 -16.96
CA GLY A 169 -7.37 8.90 -15.56
C GLY A 169 -8.01 7.53 -15.38
N PHE A 170 -8.39 6.83 -16.45
CA PHE A 170 -9.15 5.58 -16.33
C PHE A 170 -8.36 4.49 -15.58
N SER A 171 -7.06 4.39 -15.79
CA SER A 171 -6.19 3.47 -15.07
C SER A 171 -6.19 3.70 -13.54
N LEU A 172 -6.51 4.92 -13.08
CA LEU A 172 -6.64 5.24 -11.66
C LEU A 172 -8.01 4.82 -11.09
N LEU A 173 -9.05 4.80 -11.93
CA LEU A 173 -10.41 4.41 -11.54
C LEU A 173 -10.62 2.90 -11.57
N ALA A 174 -9.92 2.19 -12.45
CA ALA A 174 -10.08 0.75 -12.63
C ALA A 174 -9.95 -0.08 -11.34
N PRO A 175 -9.00 0.20 -10.42
CA PRO A 175 -8.93 -0.48 -9.14
C PRO A 175 -10.19 -0.36 -8.29
N TYR A 176 -10.82 0.81 -8.29
CA TYR A 176 -12.06 1.05 -7.55
C TYR A 176 -13.25 0.29 -8.15
N LEU A 177 -13.29 0.19 -9.48
CA LEU A 177 -14.32 -0.60 -10.15
C LEU A 177 -14.19 -2.08 -9.80
N ILE A 178 -12.97 -2.64 -9.80
CA ILE A 178 -12.74 -4.02 -9.39
C ILE A 178 -13.05 -4.22 -7.90
N MET A 179 -12.66 -3.28 -7.05
CA MET A 179 -13.03 -3.30 -5.64
C MET A 179 -14.55 -3.39 -5.48
N PHE A 180 -15.30 -2.56 -6.20
CA PHE A 180 -16.75 -2.54 -6.13
C PHE A 180 -17.36 -3.87 -6.59
N LEU A 181 -16.86 -4.44 -7.69
CA LEU A 181 -17.32 -5.74 -8.20
C LEU A 181 -17.05 -6.88 -7.19
N ILE A 182 -15.89 -6.88 -6.55
CA ILE A 182 -15.55 -7.88 -5.53
C ILE A 182 -16.46 -7.73 -4.30
N LEU A 183 -16.71 -6.50 -3.83
CA LEU A 183 -17.56 -6.25 -2.67
C LEU A 183 -19.03 -6.61 -2.91
N ILE A 184 -19.54 -6.55 -4.14
CA ILE A 184 -20.90 -7.04 -4.47
C ILE A 184 -20.98 -8.54 -4.24
N VAL A 185 -19.92 -9.29 -4.55
CA VAL A 185 -19.89 -10.75 -4.41
C VAL A 185 -19.50 -11.16 -2.99
N LYS A 186 -18.57 -10.42 -2.38
CA LYS A 186 -18.01 -10.71 -1.05
C LYS A 186 -17.81 -9.42 -0.25
N PRO A 187 -18.82 -8.98 0.52
CA PRO A 187 -18.81 -7.68 1.20
C PRO A 187 -17.69 -7.54 2.23
N ASP A 188 -17.25 -8.64 2.86
CA ASP A 188 -16.17 -8.64 3.85
C ASP A 188 -14.77 -8.65 3.23
N GLY A 189 -14.67 -8.60 1.90
CA GLY A 189 -13.42 -8.81 1.18
C GLY A 189 -13.03 -10.28 1.04
N LEU A 190 -11.91 -10.56 0.35
CA LEU A 190 -11.52 -11.93 0.00
C LEU A 190 -11.16 -12.79 1.22
N PHE A 191 -10.57 -12.18 2.24
CA PHE A 191 -10.07 -12.84 3.46
C PHE A 191 -10.58 -12.19 4.74
N GLY A 192 -11.61 -11.34 4.65
CA GLY A 192 -12.25 -10.75 5.82
C GLY A 192 -13.03 -11.81 6.62
N THR A 193 -13.14 -11.58 7.92
CA THR A 193 -13.95 -12.39 8.83
C THR A 193 -15.37 -11.85 8.90
N GLU A 194 -16.38 -12.72 8.79
CA GLU A 194 -17.76 -12.34 9.01
C GLU A 194 -17.93 -11.91 10.48
N GLU A 195 -18.43 -10.69 10.71
CA GLU A 195 -18.83 -10.26 12.05
C GLU A 195 -20.04 -11.08 12.51
N VAL A 196 -19.79 -11.97 13.46
CA VAL A 196 -20.91 -12.68 14.15
C VAL A 196 -21.49 -11.70 15.16
N GLU A 197 -22.62 -11.08 14.82
CA GLU A 197 -23.41 -10.34 15.80
C GLU A 197 -23.77 -11.29 16.95
N ARG A 198 -23.15 -11.07 18.10
CA ARG A 198 -23.60 -11.73 19.33
C ARG A 198 -24.79 -10.95 19.83
N VAL A 199 -25.98 -11.50 19.59
CA VAL A 199 -27.25 -11.09 20.19
C VAL A 199 -27.25 -11.43 21.69
#